data_ad6de1d4795ba4f9a2b9cc9958ec2701
#
_entry.id   ad6de1d4795ba4f9a2b9cc9958ec2701
#
_cell.length_a   1.000
_cell.length_b   1.000
_cell.length_c   1.000
_cell.angle_alpha   90.00
_cell.angle_beta   90.00
_cell.angle_gamma   90.00
#
_symmetry.space_group_name_H-M   'P 1'
#
loop_
_entity.id
_entity.type
_entity.pdbx_description
1 polymer ?
#
loop_
_entity_poly.entity_id
_entity_poly.type
_entity_poly.pdbx_seq_one_letter_code
_entity_poly.pdbx_strand_id
1 'polypeptide(L)'
;NIGAYMVAKATGRQAFYDCIKRFGLGEVTALGMPREASGKIRPLDKWTSSSLSRLAMGYEVSATPLQMTMTVASIANGGKLMQPRLVDRILSADRVECQTIEPVMVREVCSPSTAAKVAEAMEFVVTDGTGKSGAIEGVRVAGKTGTAQLIDRATGKYSKVHRAVSFAGFAPVEQPCLA
;
A
#
# COMPACT_ATOMS: atom_id res chain seq x y z
N ASN A 1 2.39 0.37 -17.45
CA ASN A 1 1.70 -0.93 -17.27
C ASN A 1 2.46 -2.11 -17.90
N ILE A 2 3.06 -1.95 -19.10
CA ILE A 2 3.81 -3.03 -19.75
C ILE A 2 5.01 -3.45 -18.91
N GLY A 3 5.84 -2.51 -18.45
CA GLY A 3 6.98 -2.80 -17.57
C GLY A 3 6.57 -3.51 -16.28
N ALA A 4 5.50 -3.08 -15.62
CA ALA A 4 4.98 -3.74 -14.42
C ALA A 4 4.58 -5.20 -14.70
N TYR A 5 3.94 -5.46 -15.83
CA TYR A 5 3.62 -6.83 -16.25
C TYR A 5 4.88 -7.65 -16.56
N MET A 6 5.88 -7.07 -17.22
CA MET A 6 7.15 -7.78 -17.51
C MET A 6 7.86 -8.19 -16.23
N VAL A 7 7.92 -7.30 -15.23
CA VAL A 7 8.47 -7.61 -13.91
C VAL A 7 7.66 -8.73 -13.22
N ALA A 8 6.34 -8.62 -13.19
CA ALA A 8 5.49 -9.66 -12.59
C ALA A 8 5.64 -11.01 -13.31
N LYS A 9 5.79 -11.01 -14.64
CA LYS A 9 6.03 -12.22 -15.42
C LYS A 9 7.38 -12.86 -15.08
N ALA A 10 8.43 -12.06 -14.94
CA ALA A 10 9.75 -12.53 -14.54
C ALA A 10 9.76 -13.07 -13.09
N THR A 11 9.00 -12.43 -12.20
CA THR A 11 8.83 -12.88 -10.81
C THR A 11 8.09 -14.23 -10.73
N GLY A 12 7.13 -14.45 -11.60
CA GLY A 12 6.27 -15.64 -11.57
C GLY A 12 5.06 -15.51 -10.66
N ARG A 13 4.03 -16.35 -10.93
CA ARG A 13 2.71 -16.23 -10.29
C ARG A 13 2.75 -16.42 -8.77
N GLN A 14 3.45 -17.45 -8.30
CA GLN A 14 3.53 -17.78 -6.87
C GLN A 14 4.24 -16.66 -6.11
N ALA A 15 5.46 -16.31 -6.49
CA ALA A 15 6.24 -15.30 -5.80
C ALA A 15 5.59 -13.91 -5.84
N PHE A 16 4.88 -13.58 -6.94
CA PHE A 16 4.12 -12.34 -7.04
C PHE A 16 2.91 -12.34 -6.08
N TYR A 17 2.17 -13.45 -5.98
CA TYR A 17 1.07 -13.61 -5.02
C TYR A 17 1.57 -13.52 -3.57
N ASP A 18 2.65 -14.22 -3.24
CA ASP A 18 3.25 -14.21 -1.91
C ASP A 18 3.74 -12.81 -1.52
N CYS A 19 4.28 -12.06 -2.50
CA CYS A 19 4.65 -10.66 -2.28
C CYS A 19 3.44 -9.80 -1.92
N ILE A 20 2.32 -9.91 -2.66
CA ILE A 20 1.08 -9.20 -2.35
C ILE A 20 0.61 -9.52 -0.92
N LYS A 21 0.59 -10.80 -0.55
CA LYS A 21 0.18 -11.26 0.78
C LYS A 21 1.13 -10.79 1.88
N ARG A 22 2.42 -10.72 1.59
CA ARG A 22 3.44 -10.23 2.53
C ARG A 22 3.19 -8.77 2.94
N PHE A 23 2.71 -7.94 2.02
CA PHE A 23 2.28 -6.56 2.31
C PHE A 23 0.94 -6.45 3.05
N GLY A 24 0.28 -7.58 3.38
CA GLY A 24 -0.97 -7.61 4.15
C GLY A 24 -2.23 -7.29 3.32
N LEU A 25 -2.11 -7.23 2.00
CA LEU A 25 -3.28 -7.00 1.14
C LEU A 25 -4.20 -8.22 1.15
N GLY A 26 -5.50 -7.95 1.28
CA GLY A 26 -6.53 -8.99 1.40
C GLY A 26 -6.65 -9.61 2.81
N GLU A 27 -6.09 -8.95 3.83
CA GLU A 27 -6.17 -9.33 5.25
C GLU A 27 -6.65 -8.14 6.08
N VAL A 28 -7.27 -8.36 7.24
CA VAL A 28 -7.55 -7.27 8.20
C VAL A 28 -6.24 -6.78 8.79
N THR A 29 -6.15 -5.47 9.08
CA THR A 29 -4.90 -4.88 9.60
C THR A 29 -4.75 -5.07 11.11
N ALA A 30 -5.76 -5.62 11.77
CA ALA A 30 -5.85 -5.76 13.22
C ALA A 30 -5.79 -4.41 13.98
N LEU A 31 -6.37 -3.36 13.37
CA LEU A 31 -6.52 -2.04 14.00
C LEU A 31 -7.37 -2.08 15.29
N GLY A 32 -8.17 -3.15 15.46
CA GLY A 32 -9.07 -3.29 16.60
C GLY A 32 -10.45 -2.65 16.42
N MET A 33 -10.77 -2.21 15.20
CA MET A 33 -12.09 -1.67 14.87
C MET A 33 -13.07 -2.78 14.49
N PRO A 34 -14.34 -2.74 14.95
CA PRO A 34 -15.35 -3.69 14.54
C PRO A 34 -15.61 -3.58 13.03
N ARG A 35 -15.80 -4.73 12.38
CA ARG A 35 -16.12 -4.83 10.93
C ARG A 35 -15.06 -4.22 10.01
N GLU A 36 -13.78 -4.35 10.37
CA GLU A 36 -12.70 -3.95 9.49
C GLU A 36 -12.76 -4.70 8.15
N ALA A 37 -12.72 -3.95 7.05
CA ALA A 37 -12.71 -4.54 5.71
C ALA A 37 -11.30 -5.06 5.36
N SER A 38 -11.21 -6.30 4.89
CA SER A 38 -9.94 -6.94 4.49
C SER A 38 -9.49 -6.62 3.06
N GLY A 39 -10.30 -5.88 2.29
CA GLY A 39 -10.08 -5.82 0.85
C GLY A 39 -10.35 -7.18 0.18
N LYS A 40 -9.86 -7.37 -1.04
CA LYS A 40 -10.07 -8.63 -1.76
C LYS A 40 -8.90 -8.94 -2.68
N ILE A 41 -8.32 -10.10 -2.51
CA ILE A 41 -7.34 -10.71 -3.43
C ILE A 41 -7.87 -12.09 -3.81
N ARG A 42 -7.93 -12.36 -5.13
CA ARG A 42 -8.33 -13.68 -5.61
C ARG A 42 -7.27 -14.72 -5.22
N PRO A 43 -7.65 -15.88 -4.62
CA PRO A 43 -6.73 -16.96 -4.35
C PRO A 43 -6.00 -17.44 -5.61
N LEU A 44 -4.75 -17.86 -5.46
CA LEU A 44 -3.86 -18.18 -6.59
C LEU A 44 -4.38 -19.32 -7.47
N ASP A 45 -5.03 -20.33 -6.86
CA ASP A 45 -5.67 -21.45 -7.55
C ASP A 45 -6.83 -21.04 -8.46
N LYS A 46 -7.42 -19.86 -8.21
CA LYS A 46 -8.49 -19.25 -9.01
C LYS A 46 -8.01 -18.23 -10.04
N TRP A 47 -6.69 -18.10 -10.24
CA TRP A 47 -6.15 -17.20 -11.24
C TRP A 47 -6.31 -17.76 -12.64
N THR A 48 -6.77 -16.92 -13.55
CA THR A 48 -6.83 -17.17 -14.99
C THR A 48 -5.49 -16.87 -15.67
N SER A 49 -5.38 -17.13 -16.96
CA SER A 49 -4.21 -16.76 -17.76
C SER A 49 -3.92 -15.25 -17.77
N SER A 50 -4.95 -14.42 -17.60
CA SER A 50 -4.85 -12.96 -17.58
C SER A 50 -4.70 -12.35 -16.18
N SER A 51 -4.88 -13.12 -15.10
CA SER A 51 -4.88 -12.56 -13.73
C SER A 51 -3.55 -11.90 -13.37
N LEU A 52 -2.41 -12.51 -13.72
CA LEU A 52 -1.10 -11.94 -13.43
C LEU A 52 -0.92 -10.55 -14.08
N SER A 53 -1.29 -10.40 -15.34
CA SER A 53 -1.18 -9.11 -16.03
C SER A 53 -2.12 -8.06 -15.44
N ARG A 54 -3.33 -8.46 -15.07
CA ARG A 54 -4.31 -7.56 -14.45
C ARG A 54 -3.88 -7.10 -13.07
N LEU A 55 -3.43 -8.02 -12.23
CA LEU A 55 -2.94 -7.69 -10.88
C LEU A 55 -1.70 -6.81 -10.93
N ALA A 56 -0.76 -7.05 -11.87
CA ALA A 56 0.41 -6.21 -12.06
C ALA A 56 0.07 -4.75 -12.45
N MET A 57 -1.11 -4.54 -13.02
CA MET A 57 -1.64 -3.23 -13.37
C MET A 57 -2.62 -2.65 -12.33
N GLY A 58 -2.87 -3.37 -11.22
CA GLY A 58 -3.77 -2.92 -10.16
C GLY A 58 -5.24 -3.28 -10.37
N TYR A 59 -5.56 -4.22 -11.28
CA TYR A 59 -6.91 -4.78 -11.41
C TYR A 59 -7.03 -6.11 -10.65
N GLU A 60 -8.25 -6.60 -10.49
CA GLU A 60 -8.58 -7.83 -9.73
C GLU A 60 -8.13 -7.79 -8.25
N VAL A 61 -7.83 -6.62 -7.73
CA VAL A 61 -7.48 -6.35 -6.34
C VAL A 61 -8.33 -5.23 -5.80
N SER A 62 -8.77 -5.36 -4.56
CA SER A 62 -9.33 -4.25 -3.81
C SER A 62 -8.61 -4.16 -2.46
N ALA A 63 -8.15 -2.97 -2.14
CA ALA A 63 -7.48 -2.66 -0.89
C ALA A 63 -8.17 -1.49 -0.21
N THR A 64 -8.15 -1.48 1.12
CA THR A 64 -8.64 -0.33 1.88
C THR A 64 -7.60 0.80 1.86
N PRO A 65 -8.00 2.06 2.08
CA PRO A 65 -7.03 3.16 2.25
C PRO A 65 -6.01 2.85 3.34
N LEU A 66 -6.43 2.24 4.46
CA LEU A 66 -5.53 1.84 5.54
C LEU A 66 -4.48 0.82 5.06
N GLN A 67 -4.88 -0.22 4.32
CA GLN A 67 -3.94 -1.19 3.75
C GLN A 67 -2.94 -0.53 2.80
N MET A 68 -3.38 0.44 2.00
CA MET A 68 -2.48 1.19 1.10
C MET A 68 -1.50 2.05 1.90
N THR A 69 -1.97 2.75 2.94
CA THR A 69 -1.11 3.52 3.85
C THR A 69 -0.09 2.60 4.53
N MET A 70 -0.52 1.45 5.07
CA MET A 70 0.38 0.48 5.70
C MET A 70 1.41 -0.08 4.72
N THR A 71 1.04 -0.27 3.45
CA THR A 71 1.96 -0.70 2.39
C THR A 71 3.06 0.32 2.17
N VAL A 72 2.73 1.61 1.98
CA VAL A 72 3.74 2.65 1.75
C VAL A 72 4.54 2.95 3.03
N ALA A 73 3.89 2.92 4.20
CA ALA A 73 4.55 3.06 5.49
C ALA A 73 5.58 1.94 5.74
N SER A 74 5.33 0.72 5.28
CA SER A 74 6.32 -0.36 5.41
C SER A 74 7.57 -0.11 4.56
N ILE A 75 7.45 0.52 3.40
CA ILE A 75 8.60 0.95 2.59
C ILE A 75 9.35 2.07 3.30
N ALA A 76 8.64 3.08 3.81
CA ALA A 76 9.19 4.18 4.60
C ALA A 76 9.94 3.67 5.85
N ASN A 77 9.46 2.58 6.46
CA ASN A 77 10.00 1.96 7.67
C ASN A 77 11.04 0.84 7.39
N GLY A 78 11.77 0.94 6.28
CA GLY A 78 12.85 0.02 5.95
C GLY A 78 12.39 -1.43 5.71
N GLY A 79 11.17 -1.64 5.23
CA GLY A 79 10.61 -2.95 4.90
C GLY A 79 9.87 -3.63 6.06
N LYS A 80 9.56 -2.93 7.14
CA LYS A 80 8.84 -3.47 8.31
C LYS A 80 7.38 -3.08 8.27
N LEU A 81 6.49 -4.06 8.17
CA LEU A 81 5.05 -3.86 8.30
C LEU A 81 4.68 -3.83 9.79
N MET A 82 4.14 -2.70 10.24
CA MET A 82 3.70 -2.51 11.62
C MET A 82 2.19 -2.72 11.74
N GLN A 83 1.72 -3.14 12.90
CA GLN A 83 0.30 -3.13 13.21
C GLN A 83 -0.16 -1.67 13.42
N PRO A 84 -1.22 -1.21 12.73
CA PRO A 84 -1.75 0.12 12.97
C PRO A 84 -2.39 0.20 14.36
N ARG A 85 -2.30 1.36 15.01
CA ARG A 85 -2.91 1.61 16.32
C ARG A 85 -3.59 2.97 16.33
N LEU A 86 -4.73 3.05 17.00
CA LEU A 86 -5.48 4.30 17.21
C LEU A 86 -5.15 4.96 18.53
N VAL A 87 -4.71 4.16 19.50
CA VAL A 87 -4.36 4.63 20.83
C VAL A 87 -2.86 4.48 21.01
N ASP A 88 -2.21 5.57 21.37
CA ASP A 88 -0.78 5.61 21.68
C ASP A 88 -0.58 5.44 23.19
N ARG A 89 -1.37 6.17 23.99
CA ARG A 89 -1.29 6.22 25.45
C ARG A 89 -2.65 6.33 26.10
N ILE A 90 -2.76 5.80 27.28
CA ILE A 90 -3.90 6.01 28.19
C ILE A 90 -3.41 6.88 29.33
N LEU A 91 -4.09 8.00 29.57
CA LEU A 91 -3.77 8.95 30.61
C LEU A 91 -4.87 8.96 31.67
N SER A 92 -4.52 9.22 32.93
CA SER A 92 -5.46 9.55 33.99
C SER A 92 -6.12 10.92 33.77
N ALA A 93 -7.12 11.27 34.59
CA ALA A 93 -7.74 12.60 34.56
C ALA A 93 -6.70 13.73 34.74
N ASP A 94 -5.68 13.49 35.55
CA ASP A 94 -4.59 14.44 35.81
C ASP A 94 -3.48 14.41 34.77
N ARG A 95 -3.74 13.74 33.60
CA ARG A 95 -2.79 13.58 32.49
C ARG A 95 -1.51 12.81 32.84
N VAL A 96 -1.52 12.02 33.90
CA VAL A 96 -0.44 11.08 34.21
C VAL A 96 -0.58 9.86 33.33
N GLU A 97 0.51 9.42 32.72
CA GLU A 97 0.51 8.24 31.86
C GLU A 97 0.23 6.98 32.69
N CYS A 98 -0.84 6.27 32.36
CA CYS A 98 -1.24 5.02 32.98
C CYS A 98 -0.78 3.80 32.19
N GLN A 99 -0.73 3.92 30.86
CA GLN A 99 -0.35 2.85 29.97
C GLN A 99 0.14 3.41 28.63
N THR A 100 1.25 2.89 28.12
CA THR A 100 1.71 3.10 26.75
C THR A 100 1.39 1.86 25.93
N ILE A 101 0.92 2.05 24.69
CA ILE A 101 0.67 0.97 23.74
C ILE A 101 1.89 0.86 22.83
N GLU A 102 2.70 -0.15 23.03
CA GLU A 102 3.93 -0.35 22.26
C GLU A 102 3.66 -0.68 20.79
N PRO A 103 4.52 -0.20 19.85
CA PRO A 103 4.44 -0.58 18.43
C PRO A 103 4.69 -2.07 18.24
N VAL A 104 3.85 -2.73 17.45
CA VAL A 104 3.99 -4.15 17.14
C VAL A 104 4.40 -4.34 15.68
N MET A 105 5.52 -4.98 15.44
CA MET A 105 5.94 -5.40 14.10
C MET A 105 5.21 -6.68 13.73
N VAL A 106 4.46 -6.65 12.62
CA VAL A 106 3.74 -7.82 12.10
C VAL A 106 4.71 -8.75 11.36
N ARG A 107 5.52 -8.19 10.46
CA ARG A 107 6.51 -8.95 9.67
C ARG A 107 7.44 -8.03 8.88
N GLU A 108 8.53 -8.58 8.38
CA GLU A 108 9.35 -7.94 7.34
C GLU A 108 8.77 -8.27 5.96
N VAL A 109 8.52 -7.24 5.15
CA VAL A 109 7.98 -7.38 3.78
C VAL A 109 9.07 -7.41 2.73
N CYS A 110 10.19 -6.72 2.97
CA CYS A 110 11.39 -6.74 2.15
C CYS A 110 12.61 -6.30 2.97
N SER A 111 13.80 -6.47 2.41
CA SER A 111 15.02 -5.98 3.06
C SER A 111 15.09 -4.45 3.10
N PRO A 112 15.82 -3.84 4.06
CA PRO A 112 16.02 -2.39 4.10
C PRO A 112 16.61 -1.82 2.80
N SER A 113 17.54 -2.54 2.18
CA SER A 113 18.12 -2.12 0.90
C SER A 113 17.12 -2.13 -0.26
N THR A 114 16.18 -3.08 -0.25
CA THR A 114 15.07 -3.11 -1.22
C THR A 114 14.11 -1.97 -0.96
N ALA A 115 13.73 -1.74 0.29
CA ALA A 115 12.86 -0.62 0.67
C ALA A 115 13.45 0.72 0.24
N ALA A 116 14.76 0.96 0.45
CA ALA A 116 15.43 2.17 0.02
C ALA A 116 15.37 2.38 -1.51
N LYS A 117 15.62 1.32 -2.30
CA LYS A 117 15.50 1.41 -3.77
C LYS A 117 14.06 1.70 -4.24
N VAL A 118 13.07 1.13 -3.56
CA VAL A 118 11.66 1.41 -3.86
C VAL A 118 11.31 2.84 -3.47
N ALA A 119 11.79 3.33 -2.33
CA ALA A 119 11.61 4.72 -1.89
C ALA A 119 12.19 5.71 -2.90
N GLU A 120 13.41 5.48 -3.40
CA GLU A 120 14.03 6.28 -4.46
C GLU A 120 13.19 6.29 -5.75
N ALA A 121 12.71 5.12 -6.18
CA ALA A 121 11.83 5.03 -7.34
C ALA A 121 10.49 5.74 -7.12
N MET A 122 9.94 5.73 -5.90
CA MET A 122 8.71 6.45 -5.55
C MET A 122 8.95 7.97 -5.47
N GLU A 123 10.12 8.42 -5.03
CA GLU A 123 10.51 9.83 -5.08
C GLU A 123 10.58 10.32 -6.52
N PHE A 124 11.21 9.54 -7.41
CA PHE A 124 11.28 9.88 -8.85
C PHE A 124 9.88 10.03 -9.49
N VAL A 125 8.87 9.29 -9.02
CA VAL A 125 7.48 9.48 -9.46
C VAL A 125 6.97 10.89 -9.13
N VAL A 126 7.40 11.46 -8.01
CA VAL A 126 6.97 12.81 -7.58
C VAL A 126 7.81 13.89 -8.25
N THR A 127 9.12 13.69 -8.42
CA THR A 127 9.99 14.70 -9.05
C THR A 127 9.80 14.77 -10.57
N ASP A 128 9.76 13.63 -11.26
CA ASP A 128 9.79 13.55 -12.72
C ASP A 128 8.63 12.79 -13.35
N GLY A 129 7.89 12.03 -12.52
CA GLY A 129 6.82 11.13 -12.98
C GLY A 129 5.42 11.71 -12.93
N THR A 130 4.47 10.81 -12.73
CA THR A 130 3.02 11.10 -12.70
C THR A 130 2.54 11.72 -11.39
N GLY A 131 3.40 11.78 -10.38
CA GLY A 131 3.09 12.26 -9.02
C GLY A 131 3.46 13.72 -8.76
N LYS A 132 3.84 14.51 -9.75
CA LYS A 132 4.30 15.91 -9.59
C LYS A 132 3.36 16.79 -8.79
N SER A 133 2.04 16.55 -8.88
CA SER A 133 1.06 17.29 -8.08
C SER A 133 1.11 16.98 -6.58
N GLY A 134 1.81 15.92 -6.17
CA GLY A 134 2.08 15.58 -4.77
C GLY A 134 3.37 16.16 -4.22
N ALA A 135 4.10 16.96 -5.00
CA ALA A 135 5.31 17.61 -4.53
C ALA A 135 5.00 18.70 -3.49
N ILE A 136 5.83 18.80 -2.47
CA ILE A 136 5.77 19.83 -1.43
C ILE A 136 7.08 20.58 -1.47
N GLU A 137 7.03 21.92 -1.57
CA GLU A 137 8.22 22.76 -1.61
C GLU A 137 9.07 22.56 -0.35
N GLY A 138 10.36 22.32 -0.54
CA GLY A 138 11.31 22.11 0.57
C GLY A 138 11.22 20.75 1.25
N VAL A 139 10.33 19.82 0.80
CA VAL A 139 10.18 18.49 1.38
C VAL A 139 10.33 17.42 0.30
N ARG A 140 11.20 16.45 0.54
CA ARG A 140 11.31 15.29 -0.35
C ARG A 140 10.16 14.30 -0.08
N VAL A 141 9.35 14.08 -1.10
CA VAL A 141 8.15 13.22 -1.04
C VAL A 141 8.35 12.00 -1.94
N ALA A 142 8.09 10.83 -1.41
CA ALA A 142 8.01 9.59 -2.19
C ALA A 142 6.54 9.16 -2.29
N GLY A 143 6.07 8.83 -3.50
CA GLY A 143 4.68 8.44 -3.65
C GLY A 143 4.36 7.80 -5.00
N LYS A 144 3.14 7.27 -5.10
CA LYS A 144 2.63 6.66 -6.32
C LYS A 144 1.17 7.02 -6.55
N THR A 145 0.88 7.48 -7.76
CA THR A 145 -0.49 7.69 -8.23
C THR A 145 -1.13 6.38 -8.65
N GLY A 146 -2.43 6.24 -8.40
CA GLY A 146 -3.26 5.16 -8.91
C GLY A 146 -4.44 5.72 -9.70
N THR A 147 -4.81 5.07 -10.80
CA THR A 147 -6.02 5.38 -11.55
C THR A 147 -6.64 4.07 -12.03
N ALA A 148 -7.73 3.67 -11.41
CA ALA A 148 -8.45 2.45 -11.76
C ALA A 148 -9.87 2.79 -12.27
N GLN A 149 -10.32 2.08 -13.29
CA GLN A 149 -11.70 2.17 -13.74
C GLN A 149 -12.62 1.48 -12.73
N LEU A 150 -13.70 2.15 -12.35
CA LEU A 150 -14.74 1.55 -11.51
C LEU A 150 -15.63 0.62 -12.31
N ILE A 151 -16.20 -0.38 -11.65
CA ILE A 151 -17.19 -1.25 -12.26
C ILE A 151 -18.53 -0.50 -12.25
N ASP A 152 -19.10 -0.35 -13.42
CA ASP A 152 -20.47 0.15 -13.59
C ASP A 152 -21.44 -0.93 -13.09
N ARG A 153 -22.23 -0.59 -12.07
CA ARG A 153 -23.16 -1.53 -11.42
C ARG A 153 -24.29 -1.99 -12.34
N ALA A 154 -24.66 -1.19 -13.31
CA ALA A 154 -25.75 -1.51 -14.24
C ALA A 154 -25.30 -2.51 -15.31
N THR A 155 -24.05 -2.39 -15.77
CA THR A 155 -23.53 -3.22 -16.87
C THR A 155 -22.59 -4.32 -16.44
N GLY A 156 -22.08 -4.28 -15.19
CA GLY A 156 -21.05 -5.19 -14.68
C GLY A 156 -19.67 -5.03 -15.34
N LYS A 157 -19.50 -4.02 -16.21
CA LYS A 157 -18.27 -3.76 -16.95
C LYS A 157 -17.49 -2.58 -16.37
N TYR A 158 -16.23 -2.46 -16.73
CA TYR A 158 -15.43 -1.27 -16.36
C TYR A 158 -16.00 -0.01 -17.00
N SER A 159 -16.25 1.01 -16.17
CA SER A 159 -16.75 2.30 -16.62
C SER A 159 -15.72 3.02 -17.47
N LYS A 160 -16.16 3.62 -18.57
CA LYS A 160 -15.32 4.50 -19.39
C LYS A 160 -15.17 5.90 -18.80
N VAL A 161 -16.06 6.28 -17.88
CA VAL A 161 -16.20 7.64 -17.33
C VAL A 161 -15.73 7.68 -15.86
N HIS A 162 -16.20 6.73 -15.04
CA HIS A 162 -15.92 6.74 -13.61
C HIS A 162 -14.61 6.03 -13.29
N ARG A 163 -13.74 6.73 -12.54
CA ARG A 163 -12.43 6.23 -12.10
C ARG A 163 -12.23 6.48 -10.62
N ALA A 164 -11.55 5.57 -9.94
CA ALA A 164 -10.95 5.82 -8.64
C ALA A 164 -9.54 6.37 -8.87
N VAL A 165 -9.28 7.55 -8.35
CA VAL A 165 -7.96 8.18 -8.38
C VAL A 165 -7.42 8.17 -6.96
N SER A 166 -6.15 7.83 -6.81
CA SER A 166 -5.47 7.78 -5.51
C SER A 166 -4.03 8.27 -5.63
N PHE A 167 -3.52 8.73 -4.51
CA PHE A 167 -2.10 8.93 -4.28
C PHE A 167 -1.78 8.31 -2.93
N ALA A 168 -0.72 7.51 -2.87
CA ALA A 168 -0.19 6.96 -1.64
C ALA A 168 1.30 7.26 -1.59
N GLY A 169 1.77 7.77 -0.46
CA GLY A 169 3.15 8.21 -0.33
C GLY A 169 3.55 8.47 1.11
N PHE A 170 4.78 8.91 1.30
CA PHE A 170 5.33 9.28 2.61
C PHE A 170 6.33 10.43 2.49
N ALA A 171 6.53 11.12 3.57
CA ALA A 171 7.44 12.25 3.67
C ALA A 171 7.95 12.46 5.11
N PRO A 172 9.13 13.10 5.28
CA PRO A 172 10.22 13.26 4.31
C PRO A 172 10.83 11.91 3.90
N VAL A 173 11.47 11.81 2.73
CA VAL A 173 12.06 10.54 2.26
C VAL A 173 13.23 10.09 3.15
N GLU A 174 14.05 11.03 3.60
CA GLU A 174 15.24 10.78 4.42
C GLU A 174 14.93 10.35 5.86
N GLN A 175 13.85 10.85 6.42
CA GLN A 175 13.38 10.50 7.77
C GLN A 175 11.85 10.51 7.80
N PRO A 176 11.20 9.45 7.29
CA PRO A 176 9.76 9.41 7.15
C PRO A 176 9.03 9.53 8.49
N CYS A 177 8.10 10.48 8.57
CA CYS A 177 7.23 10.67 9.73
C CYS A 177 5.74 10.73 9.38
N LEU A 178 5.41 10.81 8.08
CA LEU A 178 4.04 10.81 7.57
C LEU A 178 3.90 9.80 6.43
N ALA A 179 2.74 9.12 6.37
CA ALA A 179 2.35 8.25 5.27
C ALA A 179 0.84 8.37 5.00
#